data_448acee3f8d359038253c62a1aacaf8c
#
_entry.id   448acee3f8d359038253c62a1aacaf8c
#
_cell.length_a   1.000
_cell.length_b   1.000
_cell.length_c   1.000
_cell.angle_alpha   90.00
_cell.angle_beta   90.00
_cell.angle_gamma   90.00
#
_symmetry.space_group_name_H-M   'P 1'
#
loop_
_entity.id
_entity.type
_entity.pdbx_description
1 polymer ?
#
loop_
_entity_poly.entity_id
_entity_poly.type
_entity_poly.pdbx_seq_one_letter_code
_entity_poly.pdbx_strand_id
1 'polypeptide(L)'
;ITFHKDGSISVKATEPIERFSKKKIKVRYEFTSTGKARHQDFSSYYPTLTVLLRIAVNADGEDQYKVIYLDRLHDKRESKNPKNSPEVRREYKDKQKPQKLLLNSLTGIADAKGNMRSKVKVNNKTPQMRSTGQLFAWRIGQALALAGAKIVSTNTDGLYTQDIDEKTNDRIVKEQTDHLLLDVGPEEIDNFISKDANNRIEYTNHKVGEAKGG
;
A
#
# COMPACT_ATOMS: atom_id res chain seq x y z
N ILE A 1 -28.36 -1.01 2.64
CA ILE A 1 -27.31 -0.88 3.66
C ILE A 1 -28.00 -0.87 5.02
N THR A 2 -27.57 -1.76 5.90
CA THR A 2 -28.07 -1.82 7.28
C THR A 2 -26.93 -1.51 8.24
N PHE A 3 -27.13 -0.51 9.10
CA PHE A 3 -26.20 -0.18 10.16
C PHE A 3 -26.64 -0.93 11.43
N HIS A 4 -25.72 -1.66 12.03
CA HIS A 4 -25.95 -2.41 13.27
C HIS A 4 -25.47 -1.62 14.50
N LYS A 5 -26.05 -1.92 15.67
CA LYS A 5 -25.69 -1.22 16.92
C LYS A 5 -24.23 -1.48 17.37
N ASP A 6 -23.63 -2.55 16.90
CA ASP A 6 -22.23 -2.91 17.16
C ASP A 6 -21.24 -2.20 16.22
N GLY A 7 -21.72 -1.26 15.37
CA GLY A 7 -20.92 -0.53 14.41
C GLY A 7 -20.67 -1.30 13.10
N SER A 8 -21.18 -2.52 12.96
CA SER A 8 -21.07 -3.26 11.71
C SER A 8 -22.07 -2.74 10.68
N ILE A 9 -21.70 -2.88 9.41
CA ILE A 9 -22.55 -2.49 8.26
C ILE A 9 -22.75 -3.70 7.37
N SER A 10 -23.99 -4.03 7.06
CA SER A 10 -24.29 -5.04 6.06
C SER A 10 -24.93 -4.43 4.81
N VAL A 11 -24.44 -4.86 3.64
CA VAL A 11 -24.97 -4.47 2.35
C VAL A 11 -25.50 -5.72 1.64
N LYS A 12 -26.76 -5.72 1.31
CA LYS A 12 -27.38 -6.80 0.52
C LYS A 12 -27.56 -6.32 -0.91
N ALA A 13 -26.88 -6.94 -1.86
CA ALA A 13 -27.21 -6.77 -3.26
C ALA A 13 -28.42 -7.65 -3.60
N THR A 14 -29.46 -7.04 -4.11
CA THR A 14 -30.72 -7.74 -4.48
C THR A 14 -30.75 -8.12 -5.94
N GLU A 15 -29.84 -7.60 -6.75
CA GLU A 15 -29.82 -7.87 -8.20
C GLU A 15 -28.99 -9.09 -8.55
N PRO A 16 -29.49 -9.94 -9.46
CA PRO A 16 -28.75 -11.10 -9.93
C PRO A 16 -27.60 -10.68 -10.83
N ILE A 17 -26.42 -11.25 -10.60
CA ILE A 17 -25.23 -11.05 -11.42
C ILE A 17 -25.10 -12.22 -12.39
N GLU A 18 -25.08 -11.92 -13.69
CA GLU A 18 -24.71 -12.91 -14.71
C GLU A 18 -23.19 -13.03 -14.77
N ARG A 19 -22.65 -14.12 -14.30
CA ARG A 19 -21.24 -14.45 -14.40
C ARG A 19 -21.06 -15.71 -15.23
N PHE A 20 -20.52 -15.59 -16.43
CA PHE A 20 -20.05 -16.68 -17.29
C PHE A 20 -20.97 -17.90 -17.45
N SER A 21 -22.19 -17.87 -16.94
CA SER A 21 -23.21 -18.88 -17.12
C SER A 21 -24.55 -18.21 -17.37
N LYS A 22 -25.40 -18.85 -18.13
CA LYS A 22 -26.79 -18.41 -18.37
C LYS A 22 -27.67 -18.44 -17.10
N LYS A 23 -27.12 -18.81 -15.94
CA LYS A 23 -27.85 -18.84 -14.67
C LYS A 23 -27.58 -17.52 -13.90
N LYS A 24 -28.65 -16.82 -13.58
CA LYS A 24 -28.61 -15.66 -12.68
C LYS A 24 -28.34 -16.14 -11.26
N ILE A 25 -27.24 -15.67 -10.68
CA ILE A 25 -26.87 -15.99 -9.32
C ILE A 25 -27.16 -14.75 -8.46
N LYS A 26 -27.96 -14.91 -7.40
CA LYS A 26 -28.13 -13.88 -6.38
C LYS A 26 -26.86 -13.84 -5.53
N VAL A 27 -26.15 -12.73 -5.58
CA VAL A 27 -24.96 -12.52 -4.76
C VAL A 27 -25.31 -11.60 -3.61
N ARG A 28 -25.04 -12.07 -2.40
CA ARG A 28 -25.11 -11.28 -1.19
C ARG A 28 -23.72 -10.79 -0.87
N TYR A 29 -23.56 -9.48 -0.77
CA TYR A 29 -22.33 -8.87 -0.31
C TYR A 29 -22.48 -8.49 1.17
N GLU A 30 -21.54 -8.92 1.99
CA GLU A 30 -21.46 -8.51 3.39
C GLU A 30 -20.20 -7.68 3.57
N PHE A 31 -20.39 -6.48 4.10
CA PHE A 31 -19.30 -5.60 4.49
C PHE A 31 -19.25 -5.58 6.01
N THR A 32 -18.05 -5.67 6.54
CA THR A 32 -17.80 -5.60 7.97
C THR A 32 -17.13 -4.27 8.30
N SER A 33 -17.73 -3.51 9.22
CA SER A 33 -17.09 -2.35 9.83
C SER A 33 -16.35 -2.80 11.08
N THR A 34 -15.09 -2.43 11.20
CA THR A 34 -14.24 -2.81 12.34
C THR A 34 -14.00 -1.64 13.30
N GLY A 35 -14.56 -0.45 13.02
CA GLY A 35 -14.34 0.76 13.80
C GLY A 35 -12.98 1.41 13.52
N LYS A 36 -12.47 2.17 14.50
CA LYS A 36 -11.19 2.87 14.36
C LYS A 36 -10.05 1.90 14.11
N ALA A 37 -9.17 2.30 13.20
CA ALA A 37 -7.96 1.56 12.90
C ALA A 37 -6.81 2.53 12.63
N ARG A 38 -5.57 2.07 12.90
CA ARG A 38 -4.37 2.77 12.48
C ARG A 38 -3.80 2.09 11.25
N HIS A 39 -3.70 2.84 10.17
CA HIS A 39 -3.10 2.40 8.92
C HIS A 39 -1.63 2.79 8.88
N GLN A 40 -0.77 1.84 8.57
CA GLN A 40 0.66 2.03 8.31
C GLN A 40 0.90 1.81 6.82
N ASP A 41 1.00 2.91 6.06
CA ASP A 41 1.26 2.89 4.61
C ASP A 41 2.77 2.89 4.35
N PHE A 42 3.26 1.87 3.67
CA PHE A 42 4.67 1.74 3.28
C PHE A 42 4.92 2.51 1.99
N SER A 43 5.33 3.75 2.13
CA SER A 43 5.56 4.65 1.00
C SER A 43 6.57 4.10 0.01
N SER A 44 6.19 4.05 -1.27
CA SER A 44 7.09 3.58 -2.34
C SER A 44 7.63 2.16 -2.12
N TYR A 45 6.83 1.28 -1.55
CA TYR A 45 7.25 -0.03 -1.07
C TYR A 45 8.04 -0.85 -2.09
N TYR A 46 7.46 -1.13 -3.27
CA TYR A 46 8.17 -1.85 -4.32
C TYR A 46 9.42 -1.15 -4.85
N PRO A 47 9.41 0.16 -5.10
CA PRO A 47 10.64 0.88 -5.41
C PRO A 47 11.72 0.74 -4.35
N THR A 48 11.38 0.83 -3.07
CA THR A 48 12.32 0.62 -1.97
C THR A 48 12.93 -0.78 -2.00
N LEU A 49 12.10 -1.81 -2.14
CA LEU A 49 12.56 -3.20 -2.23
C LEU A 49 13.43 -3.43 -3.48
N THR A 50 13.11 -2.80 -4.60
CA THR A 50 13.90 -2.87 -5.84
C THR A 50 15.33 -2.35 -5.61
N VAL A 51 15.45 -1.24 -4.90
CA VAL A 51 16.77 -0.66 -4.55
C VAL A 51 17.50 -1.54 -3.55
N LEU A 52 16.85 -1.95 -2.47
CA LEU A 52 17.45 -2.78 -1.41
C LEU A 52 17.98 -4.12 -1.95
N LEU A 53 17.22 -4.75 -2.82
CA LEU A 53 17.58 -6.04 -3.45
C LEU A 53 18.46 -5.88 -4.70
N ARG A 54 18.85 -4.66 -5.04
CA ARG A 54 19.67 -4.33 -6.22
C ARG A 54 19.13 -4.96 -7.51
N ILE A 55 17.83 -4.94 -7.68
CA ILE A 55 17.14 -5.60 -8.79
C ILE A 55 17.46 -4.93 -10.14
N ALA A 56 17.59 -3.61 -10.13
CA ALA A 56 17.75 -2.78 -11.33
C ALA A 56 19.19 -2.40 -11.66
N VAL A 57 20.17 -2.98 -10.95
CA VAL A 57 21.59 -2.74 -11.23
C VAL A 57 21.96 -3.38 -12.56
N ASN A 58 22.61 -2.62 -13.44
CA ASN A 58 23.10 -3.09 -14.74
C ASN A 58 24.39 -3.93 -14.62
N ALA A 59 24.91 -4.41 -15.74
CA ALA A 59 26.12 -5.22 -15.78
C ALA A 59 27.37 -4.47 -15.29
N ASP A 60 27.41 -3.15 -15.46
CA ASP A 60 28.52 -2.29 -15.05
C ASP A 60 28.42 -1.85 -13.57
N GLY A 61 27.40 -2.32 -12.86
CA GLY A 61 27.19 -2.01 -11.46
C GLY A 61 26.47 -0.69 -11.18
N GLU A 62 26.02 0.00 -12.21
CA GLU A 62 25.28 1.24 -12.09
C GLU A 62 23.80 0.98 -11.73
N ASP A 63 23.22 1.85 -10.93
CA ASP A 63 21.83 1.77 -10.49
C ASP A 63 21.08 3.08 -10.79
N GLN A 64 20.75 3.28 -12.05
CA GLN A 64 19.97 4.45 -12.51
C GLN A 64 18.57 4.49 -11.88
N TYR A 65 18.02 3.34 -11.56
CA TYR A 65 16.75 3.24 -10.85
C TYR A 65 16.83 3.85 -9.44
N LYS A 66 17.93 3.57 -8.74
CA LYS A 66 18.20 4.15 -7.41
C LYS A 66 18.33 5.67 -7.48
N VAL A 67 18.97 6.20 -8.52
CA VAL A 67 19.08 7.67 -8.73
C VAL A 67 17.68 8.27 -8.81
N ILE A 68 16.82 7.78 -9.70
CA ILE A 68 15.44 8.26 -9.87
C ILE A 68 14.63 8.09 -8.58
N TYR A 69 14.85 7.00 -7.85
CA TYR A 69 14.19 6.76 -6.58
C TYR A 69 14.58 7.81 -5.52
N LEU A 70 15.86 8.12 -5.41
CA LEU A 70 16.35 9.14 -4.46
C LEU A 70 15.87 10.54 -4.83
N ASP A 71 15.89 10.90 -6.12
CA ASP A 71 15.34 12.16 -6.62
C ASP A 71 13.85 12.30 -6.26
N ARG A 72 13.08 11.21 -6.42
CA ARG A 72 11.67 11.22 -6.04
C ARG A 72 11.47 11.37 -4.54
N LEU A 73 12.31 10.75 -3.70
CA LEU A 73 12.25 10.95 -2.25
C LEU A 73 12.58 12.39 -1.85
N HIS A 74 13.55 13.01 -2.54
CA HIS A 74 13.87 14.43 -2.37
C HIS A 74 12.65 15.30 -2.72
N ASP A 75 12.10 15.14 -3.92
CA ASP A 75 10.96 15.90 -4.39
C ASP A 75 9.72 15.72 -3.50
N LYS A 76 9.52 14.50 -2.97
CA LYS A 76 8.44 14.22 -2.02
C LYS A 76 8.60 15.00 -0.72
N ARG A 77 9.82 15.10 -0.21
CA ARG A 77 10.13 15.89 1.00
C ARG A 77 9.93 17.38 0.75
N GLU A 78 10.46 17.89 -0.36
CA GLU A 78 10.36 19.32 -0.70
C GLU A 78 8.92 19.74 -1.00
N SER A 79 8.10 18.88 -1.57
CA SER A 79 6.67 19.14 -1.79
C SER A 79 5.86 19.29 -0.50
N LYS A 80 6.38 18.75 0.61
CA LYS A 80 5.75 18.85 1.95
C LYS A 80 6.44 19.86 2.86
N ASN A 81 7.56 20.43 2.44
CA ASN A 81 8.36 21.32 3.24
C ASN A 81 7.63 22.66 3.45
N PRO A 82 7.27 23.04 4.69
CA PRO A 82 6.53 24.27 4.96
C PRO A 82 7.34 25.53 4.68
N LYS A 83 8.67 25.42 4.56
CA LYS A 83 9.55 26.55 4.22
C LYS A 83 9.48 26.91 2.73
N ASN A 84 9.01 26.02 1.87
CA ASN A 84 8.84 26.28 0.46
C ASN A 84 7.51 27.00 0.19
N SER A 85 7.51 27.91 -0.79
CA SER A 85 6.26 28.55 -1.22
C SER A 85 5.25 27.53 -1.80
N PRO A 86 3.95 27.85 -1.84
CA PRO A 86 2.94 26.97 -2.42
C PRO A 86 3.26 26.55 -3.87
N GLU A 87 3.81 27.47 -4.67
CA GLU A 87 4.19 27.25 -6.07
C GLU A 87 5.34 26.23 -6.17
N VAL A 88 6.38 26.42 -5.37
CA VAL A 88 7.53 25.50 -5.31
C VAL A 88 7.10 24.12 -4.83
N ARG A 89 6.23 24.02 -3.82
CA ARG A 89 5.69 22.75 -3.37
C ARG A 89 4.89 22.04 -4.45
N ARG A 90 4.14 22.80 -5.26
CA ARG A 90 3.39 22.27 -6.39
C ARG A 90 4.31 21.73 -7.49
N GLU A 91 5.37 22.48 -7.82
CA GLU A 91 6.38 22.04 -8.79
C GLU A 91 7.00 20.70 -8.40
N TYR A 92 7.46 20.56 -7.16
CA TYR A 92 7.98 19.29 -6.65
C TYR A 92 6.93 18.17 -6.67
N LYS A 93 5.68 18.48 -6.36
CA LYS A 93 4.57 17.50 -6.43
C LYS A 93 4.32 17.03 -7.85
N ASP A 94 4.43 17.90 -8.84
CA ASP A 94 4.23 17.54 -10.25
C ASP A 94 5.40 16.72 -10.80
N LYS A 95 6.65 17.00 -10.39
CA LYS A 95 7.83 16.19 -10.73
C LYS A 95 7.72 14.73 -10.25
N GLN A 96 7.06 14.49 -9.12
CA GLN A 96 6.89 13.14 -8.58
C GLN A 96 6.03 12.22 -9.44
N LYS A 97 5.10 12.73 -10.23
CA LYS A 97 4.15 11.92 -11.02
C LYS A 97 4.86 11.05 -12.05
N PRO A 98 5.68 11.62 -12.97
CA PRO A 98 6.42 10.82 -13.95
C PRO A 98 7.45 9.89 -13.28
N GLN A 99 8.12 10.32 -12.21
CA GLN A 99 9.05 9.48 -11.45
C GLN A 99 8.34 8.26 -10.84
N LYS A 100 7.16 8.44 -10.24
CA LYS A 100 6.34 7.34 -9.71
C LYS A 100 5.94 6.35 -10.80
N LEU A 101 5.52 6.86 -11.95
CA LEU A 101 5.14 6.03 -13.09
C LEU A 101 6.32 5.19 -13.57
N LEU A 102 7.49 5.82 -13.75
CA LEU A 102 8.71 5.15 -14.21
C LEU A 102 9.15 4.05 -13.23
N LEU A 103 9.20 4.35 -11.93
CA LEU A 103 9.61 3.40 -10.91
C LEU A 103 8.65 2.20 -10.82
N ASN A 104 7.35 2.43 -10.94
CA ASN A 104 6.36 1.35 -10.92
C ASN A 104 6.34 0.53 -12.22
N SER A 105 6.72 1.13 -13.35
CA SER A 105 6.75 0.46 -14.65
C SER A 105 7.72 -0.72 -14.66
N LEU A 106 8.86 -0.63 -13.98
CA LEU A 106 9.80 -1.74 -13.90
C LEU A 106 9.16 -2.98 -13.28
N THR A 107 8.40 -2.82 -12.22
CA THR A 107 7.68 -3.93 -11.57
C THR A 107 6.64 -4.55 -12.51
N GLY A 108 5.89 -3.71 -13.22
CA GLY A 108 4.90 -4.17 -14.21
C GLY A 108 5.53 -4.90 -15.39
N ILE A 109 6.63 -4.37 -15.92
CA ILE A 109 7.38 -4.99 -17.03
C ILE A 109 7.99 -6.33 -16.61
N ALA A 110 8.55 -6.39 -15.41
CA ALA A 110 9.15 -7.59 -14.88
C ALA A 110 8.14 -8.71 -14.59
N ASP A 111 6.87 -8.35 -14.38
CA ASP A 111 5.77 -9.28 -14.09
C ASP A 111 5.03 -9.76 -15.35
N ALA A 112 5.23 -9.09 -16.47
CA ALA A 112 4.54 -9.42 -17.71
C ALA A 112 4.98 -10.78 -18.23
N LYS A 113 4.06 -11.73 -18.26
CA LYS A 113 4.30 -13.09 -18.75
C LYS A 113 4.66 -13.06 -20.25
N GLY A 114 5.86 -13.54 -20.55
CA GLY A 114 6.28 -14.19 -21.79
C GLY A 114 6.12 -13.48 -23.15
N ASN A 115 5.15 -12.62 -23.33
CA ASN A 115 4.81 -12.03 -24.62
C ASN A 115 5.30 -10.60 -24.81
N MET A 116 6.01 -10.05 -23.86
CA MET A 116 6.51 -8.69 -24.01
C MET A 116 7.82 -8.66 -24.79
N ARG A 117 7.81 -7.87 -25.85
CA ARG A 117 9.01 -7.47 -26.61
C ARG A 117 9.92 -6.53 -25.79
N SER A 118 9.83 -6.59 -24.48
CA SER A 118 10.66 -5.77 -23.60
C SER A 118 12.11 -6.27 -23.64
N LYS A 119 13.03 -5.36 -23.83
CA LYS A 119 14.47 -5.60 -23.71
C LYS A 119 14.91 -5.71 -22.25
N VAL A 120 14.06 -5.27 -21.31
CA VAL A 120 14.34 -5.34 -19.88
C VAL A 120 13.94 -6.71 -19.36
N LYS A 121 14.92 -7.51 -19.00
CA LYS A 121 14.72 -8.84 -18.40
C LYS A 121 15.22 -8.80 -16.96
N VAL A 122 14.30 -8.91 -16.01
CA VAL A 122 14.60 -8.96 -14.59
C VAL A 122 14.35 -10.40 -14.10
N ASN A 123 15.22 -11.29 -14.49
CA ASN A 123 15.09 -12.73 -14.26
C ASN A 123 14.78 -13.05 -12.80
N ASN A 124 13.59 -13.65 -12.55
CA ASN A 124 13.13 -14.18 -11.25
C ASN A 124 13.21 -13.24 -10.04
N LYS A 125 13.59 -11.97 -10.23
CA LYS A 125 13.77 -11.02 -9.13
C LYS A 125 12.44 -10.43 -8.66
N THR A 126 11.42 -10.39 -9.51
CA THR A 126 10.08 -9.94 -9.09
C THR A 126 9.44 -10.85 -8.04
N PRO A 127 9.46 -12.20 -8.18
CA PRO A 127 9.04 -13.08 -7.11
C PRO A 127 9.83 -12.88 -5.82
N GLN A 128 11.16 -12.70 -5.91
CA GLN A 128 12.01 -12.41 -4.76
C GLN A 128 11.59 -11.12 -4.06
N MET A 129 11.37 -10.05 -4.81
CA MET A 129 10.91 -8.76 -4.28
C MET A 129 9.56 -8.91 -3.55
N ARG A 130 8.59 -9.61 -4.17
CA ARG A 130 7.27 -9.83 -3.57
C ARG A 130 7.36 -10.66 -2.29
N SER A 131 8.11 -11.76 -2.31
CA SER A 131 8.28 -12.61 -1.14
C SER A 131 8.98 -11.86 0.00
N THR A 132 10.00 -11.05 -0.32
CA THR A 132 10.67 -10.19 0.65
C THR A 132 9.70 -9.16 1.24
N GLY A 133 8.89 -8.52 0.39
CA GLY A 133 7.87 -7.59 0.85
C GLY A 133 6.85 -8.24 1.78
N GLN A 134 6.33 -9.40 1.41
CA GLN A 134 5.40 -10.16 2.26
C GLN A 134 6.03 -10.53 3.60
N LEU A 135 7.30 -10.94 3.61
CA LEU A 135 8.03 -11.28 4.83
C LEU A 135 8.21 -10.06 5.74
N PHE A 136 8.51 -8.89 5.19
CA PHE A 136 8.58 -7.65 5.96
C PHE A 136 7.24 -7.26 6.57
N ALA A 137 6.18 -7.26 5.78
CA ALA A 137 4.84 -6.96 6.28
C ALA A 137 4.42 -7.94 7.38
N TRP A 138 4.71 -9.23 7.20
CA TRP A 138 4.47 -10.27 8.20
C TRP A 138 5.26 -10.01 9.49
N ARG A 139 6.56 -9.71 9.39
CA ARG A 139 7.43 -9.44 10.53
C ARG A 139 6.94 -8.24 11.34
N ILE A 140 6.55 -7.16 10.68
CA ILE A 140 6.00 -5.97 11.33
C ILE A 140 4.68 -6.32 12.01
N GLY A 141 3.78 -7.01 11.30
CA GLY A 141 2.51 -7.47 11.85
C GLY A 141 2.68 -8.38 13.06
N GLN A 142 3.65 -9.28 13.02
CA GLN A 142 3.99 -10.16 14.16
C GLN A 142 4.48 -9.35 15.37
N ALA A 143 5.38 -8.38 15.16
CA ALA A 143 5.89 -7.54 16.24
C ALA A 143 4.77 -6.72 16.90
N LEU A 144 3.84 -6.18 16.11
CA LEU A 144 2.66 -5.47 16.59
C LEU A 144 1.70 -6.40 17.34
N ALA A 145 1.44 -7.59 16.81
CA ALA A 145 0.57 -8.56 17.45
C ALA A 145 1.13 -9.03 18.81
N LEU A 146 2.44 -9.25 18.92
CA LEU A 146 3.11 -9.57 20.18
C LEU A 146 3.03 -8.43 21.20
N ALA A 147 2.90 -7.19 20.75
CA ALA A 147 2.66 -6.02 21.60
C ALA A 147 1.17 -5.81 21.95
N GLY A 148 0.29 -6.72 21.54
CA GLY A 148 -1.14 -6.69 21.85
C GLY A 148 -2.02 -6.10 20.75
N ALA A 149 -1.46 -5.66 19.60
CA ALA A 149 -2.26 -5.15 18.51
C ALA A 149 -3.09 -6.25 17.85
N LYS A 150 -4.31 -5.92 17.49
CA LYS A 150 -5.13 -6.71 16.58
C LYS A 150 -4.84 -6.30 15.14
N ILE A 151 -4.35 -7.21 14.32
CA ILE A 151 -4.17 -6.99 12.89
C ILE A 151 -5.53 -7.15 12.21
N VAL A 152 -6.07 -6.06 11.69
CA VAL A 152 -7.41 -6.03 11.06
C VAL A 152 -7.32 -6.43 9.60
N SER A 153 -6.32 -5.90 8.90
CA SER A 153 -6.09 -6.17 7.49
C SER A 153 -4.63 -5.94 7.14
N THR A 154 -4.18 -6.65 6.13
CA THR A 154 -2.90 -6.38 5.46
C THR A 154 -3.16 -6.27 3.96
N ASN A 155 -2.52 -5.32 3.33
CA ASN A 155 -2.49 -5.20 1.89
C ASN A 155 -1.04 -5.32 1.38
N THR A 156 -0.82 -5.04 0.11
CA THR A 156 0.49 -5.17 -0.52
C THR A 156 1.56 -4.26 0.09
N ASP A 157 1.17 -3.08 0.54
CA ASP A 157 2.03 -1.96 0.91
C ASP A 157 1.64 -1.31 2.25
N GLY A 158 0.92 -2.04 3.10
CA GLY A 158 0.55 -1.54 4.41
C GLY A 158 -0.19 -2.55 5.29
N LEU A 159 -0.50 -2.13 6.49
CA LEU A 159 -1.27 -2.92 7.45
C LEU A 159 -2.17 -2.02 8.31
N TYR A 160 -3.27 -2.59 8.77
CA TYR A 160 -4.26 -1.94 9.62
C TYR A 160 -4.30 -2.62 10.97
N THR A 161 -4.21 -1.82 12.03
CA THR A 161 -4.16 -2.30 13.42
C THR A 161 -5.21 -1.65 14.30
N GLN A 162 -5.61 -2.35 15.33
CA GLN A 162 -6.46 -1.90 16.42
C GLN A 162 -5.86 -2.33 17.76
N ASP A 163 -6.46 -1.87 18.86
CA ASP A 163 -6.18 -2.31 20.24
C ASP A 163 -4.72 -2.07 20.69
N ILE A 164 -4.06 -1.06 20.13
CA ILE A 164 -2.71 -0.62 20.52
C ILE A 164 -2.66 0.90 20.49
N ASP A 165 -1.93 1.51 21.42
CA ASP A 165 -1.73 2.96 21.41
C ASP A 165 -0.81 3.41 20.27
N GLU A 166 -1.05 4.62 19.77
CA GLU A 166 -0.35 5.18 18.61
C GLU A 166 1.17 5.21 18.77
N LYS A 167 1.65 5.63 19.95
CA LYS A 167 3.10 5.78 20.18
C LYS A 167 3.81 4.43 20.17
N THR A 168 3.20 3.42 20.77
CA THR A 168 3.73 2.05 20.75
C THR A 168 3.71 1.47 19.34
N ASN A 169 2.60 1.66 18.62
CA ASN A 169 2.47 1.23 17.25
C ASN A 169 3.57 1.84 16.38
N ASP A 170 3.70 3.16 16.38
CA ASP A 170 4.67 3.87 15.54
C ASP A 170 6.12 3.54 15.91
N ARG A 171 6.40 3.40 17.21
CA ARG A 171 7.73 2.99 17.68
C ARG A 171 8.10 1.61 17.13
N ILE A 172 7.21 0.62 17.25
CA ILE A 172 7.46 -0.73 16.75
C ILE A 172 7.68 -0.73 15.25
N VAL A 173 6.80 -0.05 14.49
CA VAL A 173 6.95 0.05 13.04
C VAL A 173 8.27 0.71 12.67
N LYS A 174 8.62 1.81 13.33
CA LYS A 174 9.88 2.53 13.12
C LYS A 174 11.09 1.64 13.40
N GLU A 175 11.12 0.92 14.53
CA GLU A 175 12.19 -0.03 14.88
C GLU A 175 12.40 -1.11 13.80
N GLN A 176 11.32 -1.54 13.13
CA GLN A 176 11.39 -2.53 12.07
C GLN A 176 11.79 -1.95 10.71
N THR A 177 11.65 -0.65 10.49
CA THR A 177 11.78 -0.03 9.16
C THR A 177 12.93 0.96 9.01
N ASP A 178 13.43 1.54 10.10
CA ASP A 178 14.47 2.61 10.07
C ASP A 178 15.73 2.22 9.27
N HIS A 179 16.12 0.96 9.30
CA HIS A 179 17.32 0.47 8.59
C HIS A 179 17.06 0.15 7.10
N LEU A 180 15.82 0.31 6.63
CA LEU A 180 15.38 -0.15 5.30
C LEU A 180 15.17 0.98 4.29
N LEU A 181 15.43 2.24 4.63
CA LEU A 181 15.06 3.40 3.81
C LEU A 181 13.55 3.43 3.50
N LEU A 182 12.75 2.75 4.30
CA LEU A 182 11.32 2.64 4.12
C LEU A 182 10.62 3.74 4.90
N ASP A 183 10.00 4.66 4.17
CA ASP A 183 9.18 5.71 4.74
C ASP A 183 7.79 5.16 5.03
N VAL A 184 7.34 5.26 6.26
CA VAL A 184 6.01 4.81 6.70
C VAL A 184 5.18 6.02 7.04
N GLY A 185 3.98 6.10 6.44
CA GLY A 185 3.00 7.14 6.71
C GLY A 185 1.88 6.60 7.60
N PRO A 186 1.91 6.85 8.93
CA PRO A 186 0.80 6.45 9.79
C PRO A 186 -0.41 7.35 9.55
N GLU A 187 -1.59 6.75 9.43
CA GLU A 187 -2.87 7.43 9.25
C GLU A 187 -3.92 6.86 10.22
N GLU A 188 -4.65 7.75 10.88
CA GLU A 188 -5.83 7.37 11.67
C GLU A 188 -7.03 7.21 10.76
N ILE A 189 -7.72 6.10 10.92
CA ILE A 189 -8.96 5.79 10.21
C ILE A 189 -10.09 5.69 11.22
N ASP A 190 -11.10 6.54 11.08
CA ASP A 190 -12.25 6.58 11.99
C ASP A 190 -13.10 5.31 11.87
N ASN A 191 -13.20 4.77 10.66
CA ASN A 191 -13.88 3.51 10.43
C ASN A 191 -13.32 2.80 9.20
N PHE A 192 -12.96 1.54 9.38
CA PHE A 192 -12.48 0.65 8.32
C PHE A 192 -13.59 -0.33 7.96
N ILE A 193 -14.04 -0.27 6.72
CA ILE A 193 -15.12 -1.10 6.19
C ILE A 193 -14.55 -1.98 5.09
N SER A 194 -14.60 -3.29 5.27
CA SER A 194 -14.09 -4.23 4.29
C SER A 194 -15.10 -5.31 3.91
N LYS A 195 -15.03 -5.71 2.67
CA LYS A 195 -15.69 -6.90 2.13
C LYS A 195 -14.70 -8.08 2.05
N ASP A 196 -13.50 -7.78 1.62
CA ASP A 196 -12.37 -8.71 1.51
C ASP A 196 -11.06 -7.92 1.53
N ALA A 197 -9.93 -8.60 1.36
CA ALA A 197 -8.60 -8.00 1.45
C ALA A 197 -8.36 -6.84 0.44
N ASN A 198 -9.06 -6.83 -0.69
CA ASN A 198 -8.87 -5.84 -1.75
C ASN A 198 -10.01 -4.82 -1.83
N ASN A 199 -11.21 -5.18 -1.35
CA ASN A 199 -12.39 -4.34 -1.44
C ASN A 199 -12.69 -3.71 -0.09
N ARG A 200 -12.36 -2.44 0.06
CA ARG A 200 -12.51 -1.69 1.31
C ARG A 200 -12.86 -0.22 1.08
N ILE A 201 -13.42 0.37 2.10
CA ILE A 201 -13.66 1.81 2.22
C ILE A 201 -13.07 2.27 3.53
N GLU A 202 -12.30 3.34 3.48
CA GLU A 202 -11.72 4.01 4.64
C GLU A 202 -12.51 5.30 4.91
N TYR A 203 -12.92 5.49 6.15
CA TYR A 203 -13.60 6.69 6.59
C TYR A 203 -12.65 7.48 7.49
N THR A 204 -12.25 8.67 7.07
CA THR A 204 -11.23 9.47 7.74
C THR A 204 -11.67 10.94 7.79
N ASN A 205 -11.53 11.58 8.92
CA ASN A 205 -11.92 12.98 9.12
C ASN A 205 -13.37 13.28 8.70
N HIS A 206 -14.29 12.38 9.03
CA HIS A 206 -15.71 12.45 8.68
C HIS A 206 -15.98 12.48 7.16
N LYS A 207 -15.05 11.99 6.36
CA LYS A 207 -15.19 11.86 4.90
C LYS A 207 -14.97 10.42 4.47
N VAL A 208 -15.79 10.00 3.52
CA VAL A 208 -15.57 8.71 2.86
C VAL A 208 -14.36 8.87 1.96
N GLY A 209 -13.34 8.04 2.18
CA GLY A 209 -12.19 7.92 1.29
C GLY A 209 -12.55 7.23 -0.03
N GLU A 210 -11.60 7.15 -0.94
CA GLU A 210 -11.80 6.40 -2.18
C GLU A 210 -12.07 4.92 -1.86
N ALA A 211 -13.12 4.37 -2.46
CA ALA A 211 -13.33 2.93 -2.44
C ALA A 211 -12.17 2.24 -3.18
N LYS A 212 -11.48 1.35 -2.52
CA LYS A 212 -10.39 0.56 -3.11
C LYS A 212 -10.91 -0.83 -3.43
N GLY A 213 -10.57 -1.31 -4.61
CA GLY A 213 -10.99 -2.60 -5.14
C GLY A 213 -11.54 -2.49 -6.56
N GLY A 214 -11.79 -3.61 -7.19
CA GLY A 214 -12.33 -3.72 -8.54
C GLY A 214 -13.13 -5.03 -8.70
#